data_34d50b8651248d616bb35554d2fd0d0a
#
_entry.id   34d50b8651248d616bb35554d2fd0d0a
#
_cell.length_a   1.000
_cell.length_b   1.000
_cell.length_c   1.000
_cell.angle_alpha   90.00
_cell.angle_beta   90.00
_cell.angle_gamma   90.00
#
_symmetry.space_group_name_H-M   'P 1'
#
loop_
_entity.id
_entity.type
_entity.pdbx_description
1 polymer ?
#
loop_
_entity_poly.entity_id
_entity_poly.type
_entity_poly.pdbx_seq_one_letter_code
_entity_poly.pdbx_strand_id
1 'polypeptide(L)'
;DKFDDSKNKKTFQFPLLEKGFTNEDIFRGIEVLLSRKLTMSEITKKFENTFAKFVGSKYALMVNSGSSANLLSAFALINPKKKGRLKAGDEFIIPAICWSTSLWPLVQCGLKPKFVDVNINNYCLDEKLLKRNKKIKAVMNIHILGNSPNMDELSHYVKKNNLFLIEDTCEALGSKFKSKYLGTFGDFGTYSFYYSHQI
;
A
#
# COMPACT_ATOMS: atom_id res chain seq x y z
N ASP A 1 -33.05 -14.32 15.80
CA ASP A 1 -32.04 -14.81 16.77
C ASP A 1 -31.06 -15.86 16.21
N LYS A 2 -30.97 -16.01 14.88
CA LYS A 2 -29.93 -16.87 14.25
C LYS A 2 -28.55 -16.21 14.18
N PHE A 3 -28.46 -14.95 14.52
CA PHE A 3 -27.22 -14.14 14.48
C PHE A 3 -26.80 -13.61 15.85
N ASP A 4 -27.29 -14.22 16.94
CA ASP A 4 -26.82 -13.88 18.28
C ASP A 4 -25.53 -14.65 18.59
N ASP A 5 -24.40 -14.05 18.28
CA ASP A 5 -23.06 -14.54 18.59
C ASP A 5 -22.73 -14.53 20.10
N SER A 6 -23.64 -14.06 20.96
CA SER A 6 -23.39 -13.98 22.40
C SER A 6 -23.25 -15.34 23.07
N LYS A 7 -23.75 -16.42 22.45
CA LYS A 7 -23.72 -17.79 22.96
C LYS A 7 -22.46 -18.59 22.58
N ASN A 8 -21.64 -18.11 21.67
CA ASN A 8 -20.43 -18.79 21.20
C ASN A 8 -19.15 -17.96 21.44
N LYS A 9 -19.05 -17.31 22.59
CA LYS A 9 -17.82 -16.62 22.98
C LYS A 9 -16.71 -17.63 23.27
N LYS A 10 -16.07 -18.18 22.26
CA LYS A 10 -14.63 -18.48 22.35
C LYS A 10 -13.93 -17.13 22.43
N THR A 11 -13.64 -16.69 23.64
CA THR A 11 -12.81 -15.50 23.87
C THR A 11 -11.40 -15.83 23.38
N PHE A 12 -11.07 -15.46 22.15
CA PHE A 12 -9.70 -15.45 21.72
C PHE A 12 -8.97 -14.36 22.51
N GLN A 13 -7.87 -14.73 23.14
CA GLN A 13 -7.05 -13.79 23.93
C GLN A 13 -6.49 -12.66 23.04
N PHE A 14 -6.23 -12.96 21.77
CA PHE A 14 -5.76 -12.02 20.77
C PHE A 14 -6.58 -12.21 19.48
N PRO A 15 -7.74 -11.57 19.36
CA PRO A 15 -8.53 -11.66 18.13
C PRO A 15 -7.82 -10.94 16.98
N LEU A 16 -7.98 -11.45 15.78
CA LEU A 16 -7.44 -10.82 14.56
C LEU A 16 -8.06 -9.44 14.31
N LEU A 17 -9.31 -9.28 14.72
CA LEU A 17 -10.06 -8.03 14.64
C LEU A 17 -11.06 -7.96 15.80
N GLU A 18 -11.09 -6.81 16.49
CA GLU A 18 -11.96 -6.58 17.63
C GLU A 18 -13.00 -5.51 17.37
N LYS A 19 -13.75 -5.27 16.59
CA LYS A 19 -14.72 -4.20 16.26
C LYS A 19 -14.33 -3.48 14.96
N GLY A 20 -14.12 -4.24 13.88
CA GLY A 20 -13.72 -3.68 12.62
C GLY A 20 -14.76 -2.78 11.96
N PHE A 21 -16.04 -2.99 12.24
CA PHE A 21 -17.14 -2.17 11.73
C PHE A 21 -18.35 -2.24 12.65
N THR A 22 -19.17 -1.21 12.58
CA THR A 22 -20.35 -1.03 13.41
C THR A 22 -21.64 -1.44 12.68
N ASN A 23 -22.76 -1.50 13.40
CA ASN A 23 -24.06 -1.69 12.77
C ASN A 23 -24.39 -0.57 11.79
N GLU A 24 -23.95 0.66 12.04
CA GLU A 24 -24.11 1.78 11.11
C GLU A 24 -23.39 1.51 9.78
N ASP A 25 -22.18 0.95 9.81
CA ASP A 25 -21.42 0.59 8.60
C ASP A 25 -22.15 -0.50 7.80
N ILE A 26 -22.77 -1.48 8.50
CA ILE A 26 -23.59 -2.52 7.87
C ILE A 26 -24.82 -1.88 7.19
N PHE A 27 -25.53 -0.99 7.88
CA PHE A 27 -26.67 -0.30 7.28
C PHE A 27 -26.29 0.51 6.06
N ARG A 28 -25.16 1.21 6.09
CA ARG A 28 -24.63 1.92 4.91
C ARG A 28 -24.34 0.98 3.75
N GLY A 29 -23.80 -0.21 4.02
CA GLY A 29 -23.61 -1.25 3.01
C GLY A 29 -24.94 -1.71 2.38
N ILE A 30 -25.97 -1.93 3.21
CA ILE A 30 -27.32 -2.30 2.75
C ILE A 30 -27.93 -1.19 1.88
N GLU A 31 -27.80 0.07 2.27
CA GLU A 31 -28.27 1.22 1.47
C GLU A 31 -27.65 1.23 0.08
N VAL A 32 -26.34 0.95 -0.01
CA VAL A 32 -25.65 0.84 -1.30
C VAL A 32 -26.20 -0.31 -2.14
N LEU A 33 -26.41 -1.48 -1.53
CA LEU A 33 -27.01 -2.64 -2.24
C LEU A 33 -28.42 -2.33 -2.76
N LEU A 34 -29.25 -1.70 -1.94
CA LEU A 34 -30.61 -1.31 -2.32
C LEU A 34 -30.62 -0.24 -3.41
N SER A 35 -29.62 0.63 -3.47
CA SER A 35 -29.49 1.63 -4.53
C SER A 35 -29.23 1.02 -5.92
N ARG A 36 -28.80 -0.24 -5.99
CA ARG A 36 -28.37 -0.96 -7.21
C ARG A 36 -27.23 -0.30 -7.98
N LYS A 37 -26.57 0.72 -7.42
CA LYS A 37 -25.40 1.42 -8.00
C LYS A 37 -24.12 0.86 -7.37
N LEU A 38 -23.75 -0.36 -7.77
CA LEU A 38 -22.69 -1.13 -7.10
C LEU A 38 -21.27 -0.89 -7.64
N THR A 39 -21.15 -0.18 -8.78
CA THR A 39 -19.85 0.06 -9.41
C THR A 39 -19.73 1.52 -9.84
N MET A 40 -18.51 2.06 -9.82
CA MET A 40 -18.18 3.42 -10.30
C MET A 40 -19.13 4.50 -9.76
N SER A 41 -19.59 4.32 -8.51
CA SER A 41 -20.65 5.14 -7.92
C SER A 41 -20.11 6.46 -7.38
N GLU A 42 -21.04 7.38 -7.08
CA GLU A 42 -20.70 8.63 -6.38
C GLU A 42 -20.09 8.39 -5.00
N ILE A 43 -20.45 7.28 -4.34
CA ILE A 43 -19.89 6.89 -3.04
C ILE A 43 -18.41 6.57 -3.17
N THR A 44 -18.02 5.80 -4.19
CA THR A 44 -16.61 5.53 -4.50
C THR A 44 -15.85 6.83 -4.76
N LYS A 45 -16.40 7.71 -5.57
CA LYS A 45 -15.81 9.04 -5.85
C LYS A 45 -15.64 9.89 -4.58
N LYS A 46 -16.66 9.88 -3.71
CA LYS A 46 -16.62 10.59 -2.43
C LYS A 46 -15.53 10.01 -1.53
N PHE A 47 -15.43 8.68 -1.46
CA PHE A 47 -14.38 7.99 -0.72
C PHE A 47 -12.99 8.38 -1.24
N GLU A 48 -12.73 8.26 -2.55
CA GLU A 48 -11.45 8.62 -3.17
C GLU A 48 -11.02 10.05 -2.85
N ASN A 49 -11.94 11.00 -2.98
CA ASN A 49 -11.68 12.41 -2.67
C ASN A 49 -11.40 12.64 -1.18
N THR A 50 -12.13 11.96 -0.31
CA THR A 50 -11.96 12.07 1.15
C THR A 50 -10.66 11.45 1.59
N PHE A 51 -10.34 10.26 1.06
CA PHE A 51 -9.10 9.56 1.36
C PHE A 51 -7.87 10.34 0.86
N ALA A 52 -7.92 10.89 -0.36
CA ALA A 52 -6.85 11.74 -0.87
C ALA A 52 -6.57 12.93 0.06
N LYS A 53 -7.63 13.61 0.55
CA LYS A 53 -7.50 14.69 1.53
C LYS A 53 -6.93 14.21 2.86
N PHE A 54 -7.39 13.05 3.34
CA PHE A 54 -6.94 12.48 4.61
C PHE A 54 -5.44 12.19 4.62
N VAL A 55 -4.91 11.53 3.59
CA VAL A 55 -3.48 11.22 3.50
C VAL A 55 -2.64 12.39 2.98
N GLY A 56 -3.25 13.43 2.43
CA GLY A 56 -2.56 14.58 1.85
C GLY A 56 -2.01 14.32 0.44
N SER A 57 -2.60 13.39 -0.31
CA SER A 57 -2.27 13.15 -1.71
C SER A 57 -3.16 13.98 -2.65
N LYS A 58 -2.71 14.15 -3.90
CA LYS A 58 -3.49 14.85 -4.92
C LYS A 58 -4.68 14.03 -5.41
N TYR A 59 -4.50 12.72 -5.51
CA TYR A 59 -5.50 11.79 -6.01
C TYR A 59 -5.48 10.51 -5.18
N ALA A 60 -6.61 9.84 -5.11
CA ALA A 60 -6.73 8.45 -4.70
C ALA A 60 -7.63 7.72 -5.69
N LEU A 61 -7.40 6.43 -5.85
CA LEU A 61 -8.18 5.56 -6.71
C LEU A 61 -8.50 4.27 -5.94
N MET A 62 -9.78 3.95 -5.84
CA MET A 62 -10.23 2.72 -5.20
C MET A 62 -10.16 1.55 -6.19
N VAL A 63 -9.57 0.46 -5.74
CA VAL A 63 -9.50 -0.82 -6.45
C VAL A 63 -9.94 -1.95 -5.51
N ASN A 64 -10.09 -3.16 -6.03
CA ASN A 64 -10.66 -4.27 -5.28
C ASN A 64 -9.75 -4.89 -4.20
N SER A 65 -8.45 -4.58 -4.21
CA SER A 65 -7.49 -5.07 -3.19
C SER A 65 -6.19 -4.27 -3.20
N GLY A 66 -5.40 -4.36 -2.10
CA GLY A 66 -4.04 -3.83 -2.04
C GLY A 66 -3.12 -4.46 -3.10
N SER A 67 -3.32 -5.75 -3.39
CA SER A 67 -2.59 -6.45 -4.47
C SER A 67 -2.85 -5.82 -5.83
N SER A 68 -4.10 -5.47 -6.13
CA SER A 68 -4.46 -4.77 -7.37
C SER A 68 -3.93 -3.34 -7.39
N ALA A 69 -3.85 -2.67 -6.24
CA ALA A 69 -3.24 -1.36 -6.14
C ALA A 69 -1.74 -1.41 -6.48
N ASN A 70 -1.01 -2.42 -5.96
CA ASN A 70 0.39 -2.67 -6.31
C ASN A 70 0.55 -2.94 -7.81
N LEU A 71 -0.30 -3.78 -8.39
CA LEU A 71 -0.27 -4.09 -9.82
C LEU A 71 -0.52 -2.84 -10.68
N LEU A 72 -1.52 -2.05 -10.33
CA LEU A 72 -1.84 -0.81 -11.05
C LEU A 72 -0.69 0.20 -10.99
N SER A 73 -0.04 0.34 -9.84
CA SER A 73 1.14 1.18 -9.65
C SER A 73 2.30 0.73 -10.54
N ALA A 74 2.56 -0.59 -10.61
CA ALA A 74 3.59 -1.16 -11.49
C ALA A 74 3.27 -0.90 -12.97
N PHE A 75 2.03 -1.13 -13.41
CA PHE A 75 1.58 -0.83 -14.77
C PHE A 75 1.68 0.66 -15.12
N ALA A 76 1.40 1.54 -14.17
CA ALA A 76 1.55 2.97 -14.37
C ALA A 76 3.02 3.35 -14.66
N LEU A 77 3.98 2.67 -14.00
CA LEU A 77 5.41 2.92 -14.23
C LEU A 77 5.93 2.44 -15.58
N ILE A 78 5.36 1.39 -16.17
CA ILE A 78 5.73 0.89 -17.50
C ILE A 78 4.87 1.49 -18.63
N ASN A 79 3.91 2.35 -18.32
CA ASN A 79 2.99 2.91 -19.32
C ASN A 79 3.75 3.57 -20.47
N PRO A 80 3.50 3.18 -21.74
CA PRO A 80 4.18 3.73 -22.91
C PRO A 80 4.12 5.24 -23.05
N LYS A 81 3.04 5.86 -22.56
CA LYS A 81 2.85 7.32 -22.59
C LYS A 81 3.59 8.06 -21.48
N LYS A 82 4.12 7.36 -20.47
CA LYS A 82 4.86 7.98 -19.36
C LYS A 82 6.28 8.33 -19.79
N LYS A 83 6.67 9.60 -19.65
CA LYS A 83 8.08 10.02 -19.84
C LYS A 83 8.95 9.35 -18.77
N GLY A 84 10.07 8.78 -19.16
CA GLY A 84 10.99 8.07 -18.26
C GLY A 84 10.43 6.75 -17.73
N ARG A 85 9.43 6.15 -18.40
CA ARG A 85 8.85 4.85 -18.04
C ARG A 85 9.90 3.77 -17.82
N LEU A 86 9.58 2.82 -16.98
CA LEU A 86 10.36 1.59 -16.83
C LEU A 86 10.19 0.67 -18.04
N LYS A 87 11.19 -0.16 -18.28
CA LYS A 87 11.22 -1.14 -19.37
C LYS A 87 11.52 -2.52 -18.82
N ALA A 88 11.11 -3.55 -19.55
CA ALA A 88 11.51 -4.91 -19.22
C ALA A 88 13.04 -5.01 -19.08
N GLY A 89 13.49 -5.67 -18.01
CA GLY A 89 14.90 -5.80 -17.66
C GLY A 89 15.44 -4.71 -16.72
N ASP A 90 14.74 -3.59 -16.52
CA ASP A 90 15.10 -2.62 -15.49
C ASP A 90 15.02 -3.28 -14.09
N GLU A 91 15.89 -2.85 -13.17
CA GLU A 91 15.96 -3.40 -11.83
C GLU A 91 15.18 -2.52 -10.83
N PHE A 92 14.58 -3.15 -9.83
CA PHE A 92 13.97 -2.46 -8.70
C PHE A 92 14.45 -3.03 -7.36
N ILE A 93 14.62 -2.16 -6.38
CA ILE A 93 14.90 -2.56 -5.00
C ILE A 93 13.61 -2.95 -4.32
N ILE A 94 13.68 -4.02 -3.51
CA ILE A 94 12.60 -4.46 -2.63
C ILE A 94 13.21 -5.06 -1.36
N PRO A 95 12.65 -4.85 -0.16
CA PRO A 95 13.12 -5.51 1.05
C PRO A 95 12.94 -7.03 0.96
N ALA A 96 13.85 -7.77 1.59
CA ALA A 96 13.82 -9.25 1.60
C ALA A 96 12.59 -9.81 2.32
N ILE A 97 12.04 -9.07 3.29
CA ILE A 97 10.75 -9.38 3.92
C ILE A 97 9.67 -8.59 3.20
N CYS A 98 8.77 -9.29 2.53
CA CYS A 98 7.65 -8.69 1.81
C CYS A 98 6.52 -9.68 1.60
N TRP A 99 5.30 -9.15 1.44
CA TRP A 99 4.20 -9.96 0.94
C TRP A 99 4.41 -10.27 -0.55
N SER A 100 3.99 -11.46 -0.99
CA SER A 100 4.21 -11.89 -2.38
C SER A 100 3.66 -10.90 -3.42
N THR A 101 2.54 -10.25 -3.13
CA THR A 101 1.91 -9.29 -4.04
C THR A 101 2.51 -7.89 -3.98
N SER A 102 3.52 -7.65 -3.15
CA SER A 102 4.41 -6.49 -3.28
C SER A 102 5.50 -6.74 -4.33
N LEU A 103 5.91 -8.00 -4.53
CA LEU A 103 6.94 -8.41 -5.47
C LEU A 103 6.40 -8.71 -6.88
N TRP A 104 5.39 -9.60 -6.96
CA TRP A 104 4.91 -10.15 -8.23
C TRP A 104 4.50 -9.12 -9.28
N PRO A 105 3.79 -8.04 -8.94
CA PRO A 105 3.38 -7.03 -9.93
C PRO A 105 4.52 -6.45 -10.73
N LEU A 106 5.65 -6.15 -10.09
CA LEU A 106 6.81 -5.59 -10.77
C LEU A 106 7.50 -6.65 -11.63
N VAL A 107 7.56 -7.90 -11.14
CA VAL A 107 8.11 -9.03 -11.92
C VAL A 107 7.24 -9.32 -13.15
N GLN A 108 5.91 -9.29 -13.01
CA GLN A 108 4.97 -9.45 -14.12
C GLN A 108 5.11 -8.34 -15.18
N CYS A 109 5.55 -7.15 -14.78
CA CYS A 109 5.91 -6.05 -15.68
C CYS A 109 7.28 -6.25 -16.36
N GLY A 110 7.95 -7.39 -16.15
CA GLY A 110 9.26 -7.70 -16.72
C GLY A 110 10.43 -7.06 -15.99
N LEU A 111 10.23 -6.47 -14.82
CA LEU A 111 11.28 -5.86 -14.01
C LEU A 111 12.01 -6.93 -13.19
N LYS A 112 13.27 -6.66 -12.83
CA LYS A 112 14.13 -7.59 -12.09
C LYS A 112 14.31 -7.14 -10.64
N PRO A 113 13.94 -7.98 -9.64
CA PRO A 113 14.10 -7.63 -8.24
C PRO A 113 15.57 -7.64 -7.81
N LYS A 114 15.92 -6.67 -6.98
CA LYS A 114 17.14 -6.60 -6.18
C LYS A 114 16.74 -6.54 -4.72
N PHE A 115 16.85 -7.67 -4.06
CA PHE A 115 16.55 -7.77 -2.65
C PHE A 115 17.59 -7.03 -1.82
N VAL A 116 17.13 -6.28 -0.84
CA VAL A 116 17.92 -5.61 0.18
C VAL A 116 17.44 -6.12 1.52
N ASP A 117 18.36 -6.35 2.43
CA ASP A 117 18.01 -6.81 3.78
C ASP A 117 17.25 -5.75 4.56
N VAL A 118 16.62 -6.17 5.63
CA VAL A 118 15.80 -5.31 6.49
C VAL A 118 16.55 -4.97 7.77
N ASN A 119 16.23 -3.82 8.33
CA ASN A 119 16.70 -3.46 9.66
C ASN A 119 15.94 -4.29 10.71
N ILE A 120 16.67 -5.04 11.52
CA ILE A 120 16.10 -5.96 12.52
C ILE A 120 15.23 -5.25 13.58
N ASN A 121 15.41 -3.95 13.79
CA ASN A 121 14.64 -3.22 14.79
C ASN A 121 13.25 -2.79 14.33
N ASN A 122 13.01 -2.69 13.02
CA ASN A 122 11.73 -2.24 12.48
C ASN A 122 11.21 -3.08 11.31
N TYR A 123 11.98 -4.09 10.87
CA TYR A 123 11.67 -5.01 9.77
C TYR A 123 11.45 -4.34 8.41
N CYS A 124 11.70 -3.05 8.29
CA CYS A 124 11.63 -2.31 7.05
C CYS A 124 12.96 -2.33 6.30
N LEU A 125 12.95 -1.96 5.04
CA LEU A 125 14.15 -1.82 4.20
C LEU A 125 15.25 -1.07 4.97
N ASP A 126 16.46 -1.64 5.03
CA ASP A 126 17.62 -0.95 5.61
C ASP A 126 18.21 0.01 4.57
N GLU A 127 17.89 1.29 4.72
CA GLU A 127 18.35 2.35 3.83
C GLU A 127 19.88 2.50 3.80
N LYS A 128 20.60 2.05 4.84
CA LYS A 128 22.06 2.07 4.91
C LYS A 128 22.72 1.10 3.95
N LEU A 129 21.99 0.07 3.52
CA LEU A 129 22.46 -0.93 2.57
C LEU A 129 22.26 -0.50 1.10
N LEU A 130 21.59 0.62 0.87
CA LEU A 130 21.32 1.12 -0.47
C LEU A 130 22.58 1.60 -1.17
N LYS A 131 22.96 0.92 -2.25
CA LYS A 131 24.12 1.28 -3.07
C LYS A 131 23.67 1.81 -4.43
N ARG A 132 24.42 2.79 -4.97
CA ARG A 132 24.17 3.32 -6.30
C ARG A 132 24.38 2.23 -7.36
N ASN A 133 23.37 1.99 -8.18
CA ASN A 133 23.45 1.12 -9.34
C ASN A 133 22.60 1.72 -10.48
N LYS A 134 23.20 1.97 -11.65
CA LYS A 134 22.55 2.59 -12.81
C LYS A 134 21.41 1.73 -13.39
N LYS A 135 21.39 0.43 -13.12
CA LYS A 135 20.33 -0.49 -13.58
C LYS A 135 19.06 -0.36 -12.73
N ILE A 136 19.20 0.08 -11.48
CA ILE A 136 18.06 0.29 -10.59
C ILE A 136 17.30 1.53 -11.07
N LYS A 137 15.98 1.37 -11.22
CA LYS A 137 15.07 2.43 -11.70
C LYS A 137 13.91 2.68 -10.74
N ALA A 138 13.63 1.77 -9.81
CA ALA A 138 12.56 1.92 -8.85
C ALA A 138 12.93 1.32 -7.48
N VAL A 139 12.21 1.75 -6.47
CA VAL A 139 12.18 1.15 -5.13
C VAL A 139 10.73 0.82 -4.81
N MET A 140 10.48 -0.42 -4.39
CA MET A 140 9.27 -0.86 -3.72
C MET A 140 9.56 -0.91 -2.23
N ASN A 141 9.13 0.09 -1.50
CA ASN A 141 9.27 0.13 -0.04
C ASN A 141 8.01 -0.42 0.62
N ILE A 142 8.17 -1.17 1.70
CA ILE A 142 7.06 -1.79 2.43
C ILE A 142 7.08 -1.31 3.87
N HIS A 143 5.95 -0.84 4.34
CA HIS A 143 5.76 -0.34 5.70
C HIS A 143 5.15 -1.43 6.59
N ILE A 144 6.00 -2.38 7.00
CA ILE A 144 5.58 -3.56 7.76
C ILE A 144 5.08 -3.15 9.15
N LEU A 145 3.90 -3.66 9.53
CA LEU A 145 3.29 -3.46 10.85
C LEU A 145 3.21 -1.98 11.29
N GLY A 146 3.05 -1.08 10.33
CA GLY A 146 2.99 0.35 10.60
C GLY A 146 4.35 1.05 10.76
N ASN A 147 5.47 0.31 10.67
CA ASN A 147 6.81 0.85 10.75
C ASN A 147 7.28 1.49 9.43
N SER A 148 8.39 2.18 9.47
CA SER A 148 9.03 2.73 8.26
C SER A 148 10.55 2.69 8.38
N PRO A 149 11.27 2.67 7.23
CA PRO A 149 12.68 3.05 7.22
C PRO A 149 12.82 4.54 7.56
N ASN A 150 14.03 5.04 7.62
CA ASN A 150 14.25 6.49 7.64
C ASN A 150 13.82 7.08 6.28
N MET A 151 12.61 7.65 6.24
CA MET A 151 12.04 8.17 5.00
C MET A 151 12.77 9.40 4.45
N ASP A 152 13.52 10.14 5.27
CA ASP A 152 14.36 11.24 4.77
C ASP A 152 15.53 10.69 3.96
N GLU A 153 16.22 9.67 4.49
CA GLU A 153 17.34 9.02 3.82
C GLU A 153 16.88 8.29 2.55
N LEU A 154 15.79 7.52 2.64
CA LEU A 154 15.22 6.82 1.49
C LEU A 154 14.79 7.81 0.39
N SER A 155 14.07 8.87 0.74
CA SER A 155 13.63 9.90 -0.21
C SER A 155 14.82 10.63 -0.85
N HIS A 156 15.87 10.92 -0.07
CA HIS A 156 17.11 11.50 -0.60
C HIS A 156 17.78 10.54 -1.60
N TYR A 157 17.90 9.25 -1.26
CA TYR A 157 18.46 8.24 -2.17
C TYR A 157 17.68 8.14 -3.47
N VAL A 158 16.36 8.04 -3.40
CA VAL A 158 15.44 7.96 -4.55
C VAL A 158 15.61 9.19 -5.45
N LYS A 159 15.54 10.38 -4.88
CA LYS A 159 15.68 11.65 -5.61
C LYS A 159 17.06 11.80 -6.25
N LYS A 160 18.13 11.55 -5.50
CA LYS A 160 19.52 11.65 -5.97
C LYS A 160 19.82 10.73 -7.15
N ASN A 161 19.19 9.55 -7.18
CA ASN A 161 19.39 8.55 -8.23
C ASN A 161 18.30 8.58 -9.32
N ASN A 162 17.36 9.52 -9.25
CA ASN A 162 16.22 9.66 -10.19
C ASN A 162 15.43 8.35 -10.34
N LEU A 163 15.02 7.76 -9.19
CA LEU A 163 14.27 6.52 -9.13
C LEU A 163 12.79 6.80 -8.92
N PHE A 164 11.94 5.85 -9.29
CA PHE A 164 10.55 5.81 -8.84
C PHE A 164 10.45 5.17 -7.46
N LEU A 165 9.51 5.65 -6.65
CA LEU A 165 9.22 5.07 -5.35
C LEU A 165 7.74 4.66 -5.29
N ILE A 166 7.50 3.38 -5.04
CA ILE A 166 6.21 2.85 -4.63
C ILE A 166 6.29 2.52 -3.15
N GLU A 167 5.31 2.93 -2.38
CA GLU A 167 5.18 2.61 -0.97
C GLU A 167 4.00 1.66 -0.77
N ASP A 168 4.27 0.42 -0.39
CA ASP A 168 3.23 -0.51 0.06
C ASP A 168 2.93 -0.21 1.52
N THR A 169 1.77 0.37 1.75
CA THR A 169 1.30 0.85 3.05
C THR A 169 0.07 0.03 3.50
N CYS A 170 -0.07 -1.19 2.97
CA CYS A 170 -1.23 -2.04 3.27
C CYS A 170 -1.36 -2.37 4.76
N GLU A 171 -0.25 -2.43 5.50
CA GLU A 171 -0.23 -2.67 6.95
C GLU A 171 0.01 -1.39 7.78
N ALA A 172 -0.04 -0.21 7.17
CA ALA A 172 0.40 1.03 7.82
C ALA A 172 -0.57 2.19 7.60
N LEU A 173 -1.88 1.90 7.45
CA LEU A 173 -2.90 2.93 7.32
C LEU A 173 -2.87 3.86 8.54
N GLY A 174 -2.75 5.17 8.29
CA GLY A 174 -2.69 6.18 9.36
C GLY A 174 -1.32 6.39 9.98
N SER A 175 -0.34 5.52 9.73
CA SER A 175 1.03 5.68 10.21
C SER A 175 1.72 6.86 9.55
N LYS A 176 2.63 7.50 10.30
CA LYS A 176 3.36 8.68 9.86
C LYS A 176 4.86 8.54 10.15
N PHE A 177 5.65 9.08 9.25
CA PHE A 177 7.03 9.41 9.53
C PHE A 177 7.11 10.93 9.78
N LYS A 178 7.50 11.34 10.99
CA LYS A 178 7.33 12.70 11.48
C LYS A 178 5.85 13.12 11.37
N SER A 179 5.53 14.18 10.64
CA SER A 179 4.16 14.67 10.47
C SER A 179 3.48 14.21 9.17
N LYS A 180 4.20 13.48 8.30
CA LYS A 180 3.71 13.11 6.97
C LYS A 180 3.26 11.66 6.93
N TYR A 181 2.09 11.39 6.37
CA TYR A 181 1.57 10.03 6.23
C TYR A 181 2.46 9.17 5.34
N LEU A 182 2.70 7.93 5.77
CA LEU A 182 3.34 6.91 4.94
C LEU A 182 2.47 6.64 3.71
N GLY A 183 3.11 6.28 2.60
CA GLY A 183 2.43 6.15 1.31
C GLY A 183 2.31 7.45 0.52
N THR A 184 2.89 8.55 1.01
CA THR A 184 2.85 9.86 0.33
C THR A 184 4.23 10.46 0.04
N PHE A 185 5.29 9.72 0.31
CA PHE A 185 6.67 10.16 0.04
C PHE A 185 7.10 9.88 -1.39
N GLY A 186 6.53 8.84 -2.02
CA GLY A 186 6.86 8.38 -3.36
C GLY A 186 5.91 8.83 -4.46
N ASP A 187 6.03 8.17 -5.61
CA ASP A 187 5.15 8.38 -6.77
C ASP A 187 3.78 7.73 -6.56
N PHE A 188 3.74 6.60 -5.86
CA PHE A 188 2.52 5.85 -5.52
C PHE A 188 2.58 5.35 -4.09
N GLY A 189 1.47 5.48 -3.37
CA GLY A 189 1.22 4.78 -2.12
C GLY A 189 0.03 3.85 -2.30
N THR A 190 0.18 2.61 -1.87
CA THR A 190 -0.88 1.60 -1.92
C THR A 190 -1.33 1.25 -0.52
N TYR A 191 -2.63 1.11 -0.33
CA TYR A 191 -3.25 0.85 0.97
C TYR A 191 -4.19 -0.35 0.86
N SER A 192 -4.49 -0.98 1.97
CA SER A 192 -5.45 -2.07 2.05
C SER A 192 -6.50 -1.78 3.11
N PHE A 193 -7.74 -2.12 2.78
CA PHE A 193 -8.87 -2.13 3.71
C PHE A 193 -9.29 -3.58 4.01
N TYR A 194 -8.34 -4.51 3.95
CA TYR A 194 -8.56 -5.87 4.38
C TYR A 194 -8.86 -5.90 5.87
N TYR A 195 -9.90 -6.63 6.28
CA TYR A 195 -10.47 -6.57 7.62
C TYR A 195 -9.47 -6.83 8.76
N SER A 196 -8.39 -7.56 8.51
CA SER A 196 -7.36 -7.85 9.53
C SER A 196 -6.18 -6.88 9.52
N HIS A 197 -6.16 -5.84 8.68
CA HIS A 197 -5.07 -4.90 8.65
C HIS A 197 -5.20 -3.85 9.76
N GLN A 198 -6.08 -2.91 9.75
CA GLN A 198 -6.16 -1.89 10.82
C GLN A 198 -7.56 -1.28 10.95
N ILE A 199 -8.53 -1.88 10.29
CA ILE A 199 -9.88 -1.33 10.22
C ILE A 199 -10.83 -2.21 11.01
#